data_5dc4d995fd598fdf9ba5530cb9f50dc9
#
_entry.id   5dc4d995fd598fdf9ba5530cb9f50dc9
#
_cell.length_a   1.000
_cell.length_b   1.000
_cell.length_c   1.000
_cell.angle_alpha   90.00
_cell.angle_beta   90.00
_cell.angle_gamma   90.00
#
_symmetry.space_group_name_H-M   'P 1'
#
loop_
_entity.id
_entity.type
_entity.pdbx_description
1 polymer ?
#
loop_
_entity_poly.entity_id
_entity_poly.type
_entity_poly.pdbx_seq_one_letter_code
_entity_poly.pdbx_strand_id
1 'polypeptide(L)'
;MVEVVLKKGQVWADPTDATKRAHVNGWTERHWRHLDTCQFETLIKARVPQLKYSDGTVEELVVPWAERYSRVTTMMTGFVIKLLEACPTTQAVCTLTRLSWSTINAIMVSAVERGMLRRTKEEIAYLGIDEKSSERGHTYASILTDIDRSRVLDLVPERKLEAAVGLLETLTPAQRLSVKAVAMDMWPAYMSATRQCMPQADIVHDKFHVSKYLGEAVDAVRRQEHRKLSQAGTSPLTGSKWAWLKKYPDGRSAEAISFRALNQLNLKTSRAWCIKENFTQFWSYSYKGAAKRFFKAWSNNAMRSKLEPVKKVVKMLRRHEEGLLNFSQHRISNACAEGFNSAIQLIKANARGFRNFTNYRARILFHCGKLNLAMA
;
A
#
# COMPACT_ATOMS: atom_id res chain seq x y z
N MET A 1 13.85 17.02 -36.79
CA MET A 1 13.77 18.22 -35.92
C MET A 1 12.68 19.12 -36.43
N VAL A 2 11.87 19.69 -35.56
CA VAL A 2 10.81 20.66 -35.87
C VAL A 2 11.20 21.98 -35.22
N GLU A 3 11.39 23.03 -35.98
CA GLU A 3 11.72 24.35 -35.46
C GLU A 3 10.44 25.17 -35.33
N VAL A 4 10.21 25.74 -34.14
CA VAL A 4 9.09 26.62 -33.86
C VAL A 4 9.61 28.04 -33.73
N VAL A 5 9.09 28.94 -34.58
CA VAL A 5 9.48 30.34 -34.63
C VAL A 5 8.34 31.18 -34.06
N LEU A 6 8.66 32.11 -33.18
CA LEU A 6 7.71 33.07 -32.64
C LEU A 6 7.28 34.06 -33.72
N LYS A 7 6.01 34.45 -33.69
CA LYS A 7 5.44 35.43 -34.61
C LYS A 7 6.16 36.80 -34.44
N LYS A 8 6.62 37.38 -35.53
CA LYS A 8 7.20 38.72 -35.48
C LYS A 8 6.20 39.75 -34.91
N GLY A 9 6.70 40.63 -34.05
CA GLY A 9 5.85 41.68 -33.42
C GLY A 9 4.95 41.20 -32.28
N GLN A 10 5.18 39.99 -31.78
CA GLN A 10 4.41 39.51 -30.60
C GLN A 10 4.74 40.34 -29.36
N VAL A 11 3.70 40.78 -28.67
CA VAL A 11 3.79 41.57 -27.44
C VAL A 11 3.31 40.70 -26.28
N TRP A 12 4.06 40.72 -25.19
CA TRP A 12 3.69 39.98 -23.95
C TRP A 12 3.18 40.97 -22.90
N ALA A 13 2.12 40.58 -22.23
CA ALA A 13 1.61 41.30 -21.06
C ALA A 13 2.55 41.11 -19.88
N ASP A 14 2.59 42.11 -19.02
CA ASP A 14 3.25 42.01 -17.73
C ASP A 14 2.27 41.41 -16.71
N PRO A 15 2.52 40.22 -16.12
CA PRO A 15 1.60 39.62 -15.14
C PRO A 15 1.56 40.38 -13.81
N THR A 16 2.54 41.27 -13.53
CA THR A 16 2.61 42.09 -12.30
C THR A 16 1.90 43.42 -12.45
N ASP A 17 1.70 43.89 -13.71
CA ASP A 17 0.99 45.15 -14.01
C ASP A 17 0.29 45.05 -15.38
N ALA A 18 -1.03 44.85 -15.36
CA ALA A 18 -1.84 44.68 -16.56
C ALA A 18 -1.80 45.87 -17.55
N THR A 19 -1.35 47.05 -17.11
CA THR A 19 -1.23 48.26 -17.96
C THR A 19 0.10 48.29 -18.74
N LYS A 20 1.06 47.44 -18.35
CA LYS A 20 2.40 47.43 -18.90
C LYS A 20 2.66 46.22 -19.80
N ARG A 21 3.73 46.28 -20.54
CA ARG A 21 4.21 45.20 -21.40
C ARG A 21 5.53 44.69 -20.87
N ALA A 22 5.72 43.37 -20.92
CA ALA A 22 7.00 42.75 -20.61
C ALA A 22 8.01 43.04 -21.73
N HIS A 23 9.26 43.29 -21.36
CA HIS A 23 10.36 43.54 -22.30
C HIS A 23 11.20 42.29 -22.46
N VAL A 24 11.68 42.04 -23.70
CA VAL A 24 12.60 40.92 -23.94
C VAL A 24 13.98 41.29 -23.40
N ASN A 25 14.44 40.55 -22.38
CA ASN A 25 15.76 40.72 -21.79
C ASN A 25 16.84 39.85 -22.47
N GLY A 26 16.41 38.77 -23.12
CA GLY A 26 17.31 37.83 -23.78
C GLY A 26 16.56 36.68 -24.43
N TRP A 27 17.32 35.77 -25.04
CA TRP A 27 16.77 34.60 -25.72
C TRP A 27 17.54 33.36 -25.31
N THR A 28 16.80 32.24 -25.03
CA THR A 28 17.39 30.93 -24.73
C THR A 28 16.97 29.95 -25.82
N GLU A 29 17.91 29.24 -26.43
CA GLU A 29 17.58 28.14 -27.32
C GLU A 29 17.26 26.90 -26.49
N ARG A 30 16.08 26.30 -26.72
CA ARG A 30 15.59 25.14 -26.00
C ARG A 30 15.18 24.03 -26.96
N HIS A 31 15.31 22.80 -26.47
CA HIS A 31 14.90 21.58 -27.18
C HIS A 31 14.05 20.74 -26.29
N TRP A 32 12.97 20.16 -26.86
CA TRP A 32 12.07 19.25 -26.17
C TRP A 32 11.90 17.97 -26.98
N ARG A 33 12.02 16.83 -26.32
CA ARG A 33 11.67 15.53 -26.88
C ARG A 33 10.16 15.46 -27.06
N HIS A 34 9.70 15.22 -28.29
CA HIS A 34 8.30 15.05 -28.63
C HIS A 34 7.99 13.58 -28.97
N LEU A 35 6.72 13.23 -29.24
CA LEU A 35 6.35 11.92 -29.78
C LEU A 35 7.10 11.65 -31.07
N ASP A 36 7.46 10.38 -31.30
CA ASP A 36 8.11 9.97 -32.53
C ASP A 36 7.20 10.18 -33.73
N THR A 37 7.75 10.66 -34.82
CA THR A 37 7.05 10.84 -36.08
C THR A 37 7.60 9.83 -37.09
N CYS A 38 6.79 8.94 -37.62
CA CYS A 38 7.22 7.89 -38.56
C CYS A 38 8.44 7.11 -38.03
N GLN A 39 8.47 6.74 -36.74
CA GLN A 39 9.54 6.01 -36.05
C GLN A 39 10.86 6.82 -35.85
N PHE A 40 10.93 8.06 -36.26
CA PHE A 40 12.07 8.96 -36.00
C PHE A 40 11.87 9.74 -34.71
N GLU A 41 12.96 9.90 -33.96
CA GLU A 41 12.96 10.78 -32.80
C GLU A 41 12.65 12.21 -33.20
N THR A 42 11.58 12.78 -32.64
CA THR A 42 11.18 14.15 -32.93
C THR A 42 11.61 15.07 -31.79
N LEU A 43 12.40 16.09 -32.16
CA LEU A 43 12.79 17.18 -31.26
C LEU A 43 12.13 18.47 -31.74
N ILE A 44 11.45 19.17 -30.81
CA ILE A 44 10.97 20.53 -31.00
C ILE A 44 12.10 21.45 -30.55
N LYS A 45 12.51 22.36 -31.43
CA LYS A 45 13.50 23.41 -31.17
C LYS A 45 12.81 24.77 -31.22
N ALA A 46 13.05 25.62 -30.23
CA ALA A 46 12.60 27.03 -30.28
C ALA A 46 13.56 27.95 -29.53
N ARG A 47 13.61 29.21 -29.99
CA ARG A 47 14.21 30.29 -29.23
C ARG A 47 13.15 30.92 -28.35
N VAL A 48 13.30 30.77 -27.01
CA VAL A 48 12.34 31.24 -26.02
C VAL A 48 12.84 32.56 -25.44
N PRO A 49 12.00 33.62 -25.38
CA PRO A 49 12.41 34.90 -24.82
C PRO A 49 12.42 34.83 -23.28
N GLN A 50 13.38 35.48 -22.69
CA GLN A 50 13.38 35.84 -21.27
C GLN A 50 12.71 37.21 -21.14
N LEU A 51 11.63 37.27 -20.41
CA LEU A 51 10.80 38.45 -20.23
C LEU A 51 11.18 39.14 -18.92
N LYS A 52 11.46 40.46 -19.02
CA LYS A 52 11.65 41.31 -17.84
C LYS A 52 10.37 42.08 -17.57
N TYR A 53 9.87 41.96 -16.33
CA TYR A 53 8.64 42.60 -15.85
C TYR A 53 8.93 43.96 -15.17
N SER A 54 7.89 44.70 -14.88
CA SER A 54 7.98 46.03 -14.29
C SER A 54 8.52 46.03 -12.85
N ASP A 55 8.37 44.92 -12.13
CA ASP A 55 8.94 44.70 -10.80
C ASP A 55 10.44 44.33 -10.81
N GLY A 56 11.05 44.22 -12.01
CA GLY A 56 12.44 43.84 -12.19
C GLY A 56 12.65 42.33 -12.32
N THR A 57 11.64 41.49 -12.12
CA THR A 57 11.73 40.03 -12.29
C THR A 57 12.00 39.66 -13.73
N VAL A 58 12.87 38.66 -13.94
CA VAL A 58 13.16 38.10 -15.27
C VAL A 58 12.76 36.64 -15.29
N GLU A 59 11.85 36.29 -16.22
CA GLU A 59 11.37 34.91 -16.36
C GLU A 59 11.40 34.45 -17.81
N GLU A 60 11.67 33.16 -18.02
CA GLU A 60 11.57 32.53 -19.35
C GLU A 60 10.08 32.34 -19.71
N LEU A 61 9.67 32.67 -20.89
CA LEU A 61 8.31 32.50 -21.39
C LEU A 61 7.90 31.01 -21.28
N VAL A 62 6.73 30.75 -20.70
CA VAL A 62 6.15 29.41 -20.66
C VAL A 62 5.61 29.07 -22.06
N VAL A 63 6.13 27.97 -22.63
CA VAL A 63 5.69 27.48 -23.95
C VAL A 63 4.45 26.58 -23.81
N PRO A 64 3.51 26.61 -24.78
CA PRO A 64 2.24 25.87 -24.64
C PRO A 64 2.38 24.33 -24.77
N TRP A 65 3.53 23.85 -25.24
CA TRP A 65 3.76 22.41 -25.47
C TRP A 65 4.59 21.72 -24.41
N ALA A 66 5.08 22.42 -23.37
CA ALA A 66 5.89 21.83 -22.32
C ALA A 66 5.68 22.55 -20.96
N GLU A 67 5.75 21.80 -19.88
CA GLU A 67 5.81 22.36 -18.53
C GLU A 67 7.13 23.13 -18.32
N ARG A 68 7.13 24.08 -17.39
CA ARG A 68 8.30 24.90 -17.05
C ARG A 68 9.48 23.99 -16.69
N TYR A 69 10.65 24.25 -17.23
CA TYR A 69 11.89 23.47 -17.07
C TYR A 69 11.84 22.03 -17.62
N SER A 70 10.73 21.56 -18.18
CA SER A 70 10.67 20.24 -18.79
C SER A 70 11.58 20.15 -20.02
N ARG A 71 12.12 18.97 -20.29
CA ARG A 71 12.83 18.61 -21.52
C ARG A 71 12.00 17.74 -22.46
N VAL A 72 10.77 17.47 -22.08
CA VAL A 72 9.81 16.69 -22.86
C VAL A 72 8.53 17.48 -23.04
N THR A 73 7.82 17.24 -24.12
CA THR A 73 6.51 17.88 -24.34
C THR A 73 5.42 17.25 -23.46
N THR A 74 4.34 18.00 -23.24
CA THR A 74 3.14 17.51 -22.51
C THR A 74 2.54 16.29 -23.19
N MET A 75 2.55 16.22 -24.52
CA MET A 75 2.10 15.03 -25.28
C MET A 75 3.00 13.81 -25.01
N MET A 76 4.31 13.99 -25.01
CA MET A 76 5.26 12.93 -24.66
C MET A 76 5.11 12.48 -23.22
N THR A 77 4.91 13.42 -22.28
CA THR A 77 4.63 13.13 -20.86
C THR A 77 3.37 12.29 -20.72
N GLY A 78 2.25 12.67 -21.37
CA GLY A 78 1.01 11.90 -21.34
C GLY A 78 1.16 10.50 -21.91
N PHE A 79 1.93 10.34 -22.99
CA PHE A 79 2.23 9.04 -23.58
C PHE A 79 3.07 8.16 -22.62
N VAL A 80 4.09 8.72 -21.99
CA VAL A 80 4.91 8.02 -20.99
C VAL A 80 4.06 7.55 -19.81
N ILE A 81 3.13 8.36 -19.32
CA ILE A 81 2.22 7.97 -18.24
C ILE A 81 1.41 6.74 -18.66
N LYS A 82 0.80 6.73 -19.84
CA LYS A 82 0.05 5.57 -20.37
C LYS A 82 0.92 4.32 -20.52
N LEU A 83 2.16 4.48 -20.96
CA LEU A 83 3.10 3.36 -21.05
C LEU A 83 3.46 2.83 -19.65
N LEU A 84 3.64 3.70 -18.65
CA LEU A 84 3.91 3.29 -17.27
C LEU A 84 2.74 2.54 -16.63
N GLU A 85 1.50 2.83 -17.03
CA GLU A 85 0.31 2.07 -16.61
C GLU A 85 0.24 0.69 -17.27
N ALA A 86 0.68 0.58 -18.52
CA ALA A 86 0.58 -0.65 -19.32
C ALA A 86 1.80 -1.58 -19.18
N CYS A 87 3.00 -1.03 -18.98
CA CYS A 87 4.23 -1.81 -18.96
C CYS A 87 4.61 -2.26 -17.54
N PRO A 88 5.11 -3.50 -17.37
CA PRO A 88 5.46 -4.03 -16.05
C PRO A 88 6.69 -3.36 -15.42
N THR A 89 7.59 -2.78 -16.22
CA THR A 89 8.83 -2.18 -15.74
C THR A 89 9.11 -0.82 -16.34
N THR A 90 9.75 0.07 -15.57
CA THR A 90 10.24 1.36 -16.10
C THR A 90 11.26 1.16 -17.22
N GLN A 91 12.06 0.10 -17.15
CA GLN A 91 13.05 -0.19 -18.18
C GLN A 91 12.41 -0.46 -19.55
N ALA A 92 11.25 -1.15 -19.58
CA ALA A 92 10.50 -1.33 -20.82
C ALA A 92 10.07 0.01 -21.43
N VAL A 93 9.58 0.94 -20.56
CA VAL A 93 9.21 2.29 -20.99
C VAL A 93 10.43 3.08 -21.53
N CYS A 94 11.59 2.98 -20.87
CA CYS A 94 12.83 3.57 -21.35
C CYS A 94 13.19 3.06 -22.75
N THR A 95 13.10 1.74 -22.96
CA THR A 95 13.40 1.12 -24.25
C THR A 95 12.44 1.59 -25.35
N LEU A 96 11.13 1.64 -25.06
CA LEU A 96 10.10 2.05 -26.02
C LEU A 96 10.19 3.54 -26.39
N THR A 97 10.52 4.40 -25.43
CA THR A 97 10.52 5.86 -25.62
C THR A 97 11.88 6.43 -25.92
N ARG A 98 12.94 5.65 -25.72
CA ARG A 98 14.36 6.08 -25.78
C ARG A 98 14.68 7.22 -24.80
N LEU A 99 13.85 7.41 -23.78
CA LEU A 99 14.11 8.37 -22.70
C LEU A 99 14.95 7.73 -21.59
N SER A 100 15.72 8.57 -20.90
CA SER A 100 16.50 8.10 -19.75
C SER A 100 15.61 7.68 -18.59
N TRP A 101 16.10 6.77 -17.76
CA TRP A 101 15.40 6.35 -16.56
C TRP A 101 15.07 7.53 -15.64
N SER A 102 15.98 8.49 -15.50
CA SER A 102 15.77 9.69 -14.68
C SER A 102 14.59 10.53 -15.19
N THR A 103 14.47 10.70 -16.50
CA THR A 103 13.35 11.42 -17.14
C THR A 103 12.03 10.70 -16.89
N ILE A 104 11.96 9.38 -17.11
CA ILE A 104 10.76 8.58 -16.87
C ILE A 104 10.35 8.62 -15.39
N ASN A 105 11.34 8.52 -14.47
CA ASN A 105 11.07 8.58 -13.04
C ASN A 105 10.58 9.97 -12.62
N ALA A 106 11.15 11.04 -13.15
CA ALA A 106 10.68 12.42 -12.87
C ALA A 106 9.24 12.63 -13.35
N ILE A 107 8.90 12.14 -14.55
CA ILE A 107 7.52 12.16 -15.07
C ILE A 107 6.56 11.43 -14.12
N MET A 108 6.94 10.24 -13.64
CA MET A 108 6.11 9.46 -12.70
C MET A 108 5.89 10.21 -11.38
N VAL A 109 6.97 10.74 -10.77
CA VAL A 109 6.89 11.48 -9.50
C VAL A 109 5.99 12.71 -9.66
N SER A 110 6.20 13.52 -10.70
CA SER A 110 5.38 14.70 -10.98
C SER A 110 3.92 14.35 -11.26
N ALA A 111 3.64 13.23 -11.96
CA ALA A 111 2.27 12.76 -12.19
C ALA A 111 1.59 12.35 -10.88
N VAL A 112 2.30 11.69 -9.96
CA VAL A 112 1.78 11.33 -8.64
C VAL A 112 1.51 12.58 -7.80
N GLU A 113 2.42 13.55 -7.77
CA GLU A 113 2.23 14.82 -7.04
C GLU A 113 1.00 15.56 -7.55
N ARG A 114 0.85 15.71 -8.87
CA ARG A 114 -0.35 16.28 -9.51
C ARG A 114 -1.62 15.52 -9.12
N GLY A 115 -1.57 14.19 -9.20
CA GLY A 115 -2.70 13.33 -8.83
C GLY A 115 -3.08 13.45 -7.35
N MET A 116 -2.10 13.59 -6.45
CA MET A 116 -2.32 13.81 -5.02
C MET A 116 -2.97 15.18 -4.76
N LEU A 117 -2.54 16.24 -5.46
CA LEU A 117 -3.15 17.58 -5.36
C LEU A 117 -4.60 17.60 -5.87
N ARG A 118 -4.89 16.84 -6.93
CA ARG A 118 -6.24 16.73 -7.53
C ARG A 118 -7.16 15.79 -6.77
N ARG A 119 -6.62 14.98 -5.85
CA ARG A 119 -7.43 14.01 -5.09
C ARG A 119 -8.49 14.73 -4.28
N THR A 120 -9.75 14.41 -4.53
CA THR A 120 -10.89 14.93 -3.77
C THR A 120 -10.77 14.55 -2.30
N LYS A 121 -11.12 15.49 -1.42
CA LYS A 121 -11.07 15.31 0.05
C LYS A 121 -12.42 14.78 0.57
N GLU A 122 -12.89 13.70 -0.05
CA GLU A 122 -14.11 13.00 0.33
C GLU A 122 -14.04 12.40 1.73
N GLU A 123 -15.20 12.19 2.35
CA GLU A 123 -15.32 11.43 3.59
C GLU A 123 -14.82 9.98 3.41
N ILE A 124 -14.18 9.47 4.45
CA ILE A 124 -13.62 8.11 4.47
C ILE A 124 -14.20 7.40 5.70
N ALA A 125 -15.06 6.39 5.49
CA ALA A 125 -15.66 5.66 6.58
C ALA A 125 -14.71 4.62 7.18
N TYR A 126 -13.91 3.95 6.37
CA TYR A 126 -13.07 2.85 6.80
C TYR A 126 -11.64 2.95 6.28
N LEU A 127 -10.70 2.89 7.21
CA LEU A 127 -9.26 2.90 6.94
C LEU A 127 -8.63 1.54 7.23
N GLY A 128 -7.56 1.23 6.52
CA GLY A 128 -6.65 0.14 6.83
C GLY A 128 -5.24 0.67 7.07
N ILE A 129 -4.57 0.17 8.10
CA ILE A 129 -3.14 0.40 8.34
C ILE A 129 -2.45 -0.94 8.35
N ASP A 130 -1.40 -1.07 7.54
CA ASP A 130 -0.60 -2.29 7.46
C ASP A 130 0.88 -1.97 7.34
N GLU A 131 1.74 -2.94 7.68
CA GLU A 131 3.18 -2.82 7.50
C GLU A 131 3.67 -3.64 6.31
N LYS A 132 4.65 -3.09 5.60
CA LYS A 132 5.35 -3.81 4.54
C LYS A 132 6.85 -3.64 4.64
N SER A 133 7.60 -4.74 4.53
CA SER A 133 9.05 -4.63 4.40
C SER A 133 9.40 -3.90 3.10
N SER A 134 10.08 -2.77 3.22
CA SER A 134 10.54 -1.95 2.09
C SER A 134 11.86 -2.46 1.50
N GLU A 135 12.76 -3.02 2.34
CA GLU A 135 14.09 -3.50 1.93
C GLU A 135 14.39 -4.88 2.52
N ARG A 136 15.54 -5.46 2.16
CA ARG A 136 16.08 -6.63 2.84
C ARG A 136 16.53 -6.23 4.25
N GLY A 137 16.06 -6.92 5.27
CA GLY A 137 16.29 -6.60 6.68
C GLY A 137 15.01 -6.15 7.36
N HIS A 138 15.14 -5.35 8.43
CA HIS A 138 14.01 -4.92 9.28
C HIS A 138 13.50 -3.51 8.92
N THR A 139 13.65 -3.07 7.67
CA THR A 139 13.10 -1.79 7.20
C THR A 139 11.66 -1.98 6.77
N TYR A 140 10.75 -1.29 7.45
CA TYR A 140 9.31 -1.37 7.20
C TYR A 140 8.77 -0.03 6.71
N ALA A 141 7.69 -0.08 5.94
CA ALA A 141 6.86 1.06 5.60
C ALA A 141 5.46 0.84 6.16
N SER A 142 4.87 1.87 6.74
CA SER A 142 3.46 1.89 7.14
C SER A 142 2.63 2.40 5.96
N ILE A 143 1.57 1.67 5.62
CA ILE A 143 0.71 1.95 4.47
C ILE A 143 -0.69 2.26 4.97
N LEU A 144 -1.25 3.39 4.55
CA LEU A 144 -2.62 3.80 4.82
C LEU A 144 -3.50 3.55 3.60
N THR A 145 -4.61 2.88 3.79
CA THR A 145 -5.56 2.52 2.73
C THR A 145 -6.97 2.98 3.03
N ASP A 146 -7.69 3.39 2.00
CA ASP A 146 -9.14 3.56 1.99
C ASP A 146 -9.75 2.20 1.60
N ILE A 147 -10.42 1.55 2.55
CA ILE A 147 -10.94 0.20 2.35
C ILE A 147 -12.10 0.20 1.35
N ASP A 148 -13.03 1.17 1.47
CA ASP A 148 -14.22 1.23 0.62
C ASP A 148 -13.88 1.45 -0.85
N ARG A 149 -12.93 2.34 -1.11
CA ARG A 149 -12.52 2.67 -2.49
C ARG A 149 -11.38 1.80 -2.98
N SER A 150 -10.85 0.90 -2.14
CA SER A 150 -9.73 0.03 -2.47
C SER A 150 -8.57 0.81 -3.10
N ARG A 151 -8.00 1.77 -2.36
CA ARG A 151 -6.87 2.60 -2.81
C ARG A 151 -5.88 2.86 -1.69
N VAL A 152 -4.61 2.98 -2.05
CA VAL A 152 -3.58 3.48 -1.13
C VAL A 152 -3.72 5.00 -1.02
N LEU A 153 -3.84 5.49 0.21
CA LEU A 153 -3.91 6.93 0.49
C LEU A 153 -2.52 7.54 0.56
N ASP A 154 -1.66 6.93 1.37
CA ASP A 154 -0.25 7.31 1.50
C ASP A 154 0.56 6.22 2.19
N LEU A 155 1.88 6.39 2.24
CA LEU A 155 2.79 5.53 2.99
C LEU A 155 3.99 6.32 3.50
N VAL A 156 4.52 5.89 4.65
CA VAL A 156 5.68 6.50 5.31
C VAL A 156 6.71 5.42 5.68
N PRO A 157 8.00 5.78 5.78
CA PRO A 157 9.00 4.86 6.31
C PRO A 157 8.73 4.59 7.79
N GLU A 158 9.21 3.43 8.27
CA GLU A 158 9.12 2.96 9.65
C GLU A 158 7.69 2.60 10.11
N ARG A 159 7.60 2.05 11.32
CA ARG A 159 6.36 1.63 11.98
C ARG A 159 6.26 2.15 13.43
N LYS A 160 6.94 3.26 13.70
CA LYS A 160 6.92 3.93 14.99
C LYS A 160 5.66 4.76 15.17
N LEU A 161 5.40 5.17 16.39
CA LEU A 161 4.22 5.98 16.73
C LEU A 161 4.21 7.30 15.93
N GLU A 162 5.33 8.00 15.90
CA GLU A 162 5.45 9.30 15.23
C GLU A 162 5.19 9.18 13.72
N ALA A 163 5.70 8.12 13.08
CA ALA A 163 5.46 7.83 11.68
C ALA A 163 3.99 7.52 11.41
N ALA A 164 3.35 6.74 12.27
CA ALA A 164 1.92 6.42 12.15
C ALA A 164 1.04 7.66 12.38
N VAL A 165 1.37 8.52 13.34
CA VAL A 165 0.68 9.80 13.57
C VAL A 165 0.81 10.68 12.34
N GLY A 166 2.04 10.90 11.84
CA GLY A 166 2.27 11.70 10.64
C GLY A 166 1.53 11.17 9.42
N LEU A 167 1.41 9.83 9.29
CA LEU A 167 0.64 9.20 8.21
C LEU A 167 -0.86 9.52 8.33
N LEU A 168 -1.44 9.44 9.52
CA LEU A 168 -2.85 9.77 9.76
C LEU A 168 -3.14 11.27 9.62
N GLU A 169 -2.17 12.12 9.92
CA GLU A 169 -2.28 13.58 9.76
C GLU A 169 -2.22 14.05 8.30
N THR A 170 -1.85 13.19 7.34
CA THR A 170 -2.01 13.48 5.91
C THR A 170 -3.49 13.61 5.51
N LEU A 171 -4.41 13.07 6.30
CA LEU A 171 -5.85 13.25 6.16
C LEU A 171 -6.28 14.60 6.72
N THR A 172 -7.24 15.24 6.06
CA THR A 172 -7.84 16.49 6.58
C THR A 172 -8.57 16.22 7.92
N PRO A 173 -8.75 17.24 8.77
CA PRO A 173 -9.54 17.10 10.00
C PRO A 173 -10.94 16.54 9.75
N ALA A 174 -11.62 16.99 8.68
CA ALA A 174 -12.93 16.48 8.29
C ALA A 174 -12.92 15.00 7.92
N GLN A 175 -11.90 14.57 7.16
CA GLN A 175 -11.71 13.14 6.85
C GLN A 175 -11.47 12.33 8.10
N ARG A 176 -10.61 12.80 9.02
CA ARG A 176 -10.35 12.08 10.28
C ARG A 176 -11.62 11.93 11.13
N LEU A 177 -12.48 12.96 11.19
CA LEU A 177 -13.74 12.91 11.91
C LEU A 177 -14.77 11.96 11.27
N SER A 178 -14.74 11.76 9.96
CA SER A 178 -15.66 10.87 9.25
C SER A 178 -15.32 9.39 9.42
N VAL A 179 -14.09 9.06 9.90
CA VAL A 179 -13.67 7.67 10.08
C VAL A 179 -14.45 6.99 11.18
N LYS A 180 -15.13 5.90 10.82
CA LYS A 180 -15.90 5.05 11.75
C LYS A 180 -15.05 3.96 12.36
N ALA A 181 -14.16 3.34 11.57
CA ALA A 181 -13.27 2.30 12.06
C ALA A 181 -11.97 2.20 11.25
N VAL A 182 -10.92 1.69 11.92
CA VAL A 182 -9.60 1.45 11.32
C VAL A 182 -9.24 -0.02 11.51
N ALA A 183 -9.02 -0.73 10.40
CA ALA A 183 -8.54 -2.10 10.39
C ALA A 183 -7.00 -2.12 10.51
N MET A 184 -6.47 -2.91 11.45
CA MET A 184 -5.03 -3.01 11.68
C MET A 184 -4.65 -4.30 12.40
N ASP A 185 -3.34 -4.62 12.40
CA ASP A 185 -2.77 -5.62 13.31
C ASP A 185 -2.76 -5.10 14.77
N MET A 186 -2.51 -5.99 15.72
CA MET A 186 -2.40 -5.68 17.14
C MET A 186 -1.06 -4.97 17.47
N TRP A 187 -0.61 -4.07 16.60
CA TRP A 187 0.62 -3.32 16.79
C TRP A 187 0.38 -2.08 17.65
N PRO A 188 1.07 -1.95 18.82
CA PRO A 188 0.77 -0.89 19.78
C PRO A 188 0.88 0.54 19.22
N ALA A 189 1.86 0.80 18.34
CA ALA A 189 2.06 2.12 17.74
C ALA A 189 0.85 2.56 16.89
N TYR A 190 0.30 1.65 16.07
CA TYR A 190 -0.87 1.96 15.24
C TYR A 190 -2.12 2.21 16.08
N MET A 191 -2.33 1.39 17.12
CA MET A 191 -3.44 1.60 18.05
C MET A 191 -3.36 2.94 18.78
N SER A 192 -2.16 3.30 19.25
CA SER A 192 -1.92 4.58 19.94
C SER A 192 -2.10 5.77 19.00
N ALA A 193 -1.55 5.71 17.77
CA ALA A 193 -1.73 6.74 16.75
C ALA A 193 -3.20 6.94 16.40
N THR A 194 -3.96 5.84 16.22
CA THR A 194 -5.40 5.92 15.91
C THR A 194 -6.18 6.58 17.04
N ARG A 195 -5.94 6.20 18.29
CA ARG A 195 -6.61 6.81 19.46
C ARG A 195 -6.26 8.29 19.61
N GLN A 196 -5.03 8.69 19.28
CA GLN A 196 -4.60 10.08 19.31
C GLN A 196 -5.24 10.92 18.22
N CYS A 197 -5.24 10.43 16.97
CA CYS A 197 -5.69 11.21 15.80
C CYS A 197 -7.19 11.10 15.53
N MET A 198 -7.82 10.00 15.94
CA MET A 198 -9.22 9.66 15.65
C MET A 198 -9.85 8.93 16.84
N PRO A 199 -10.02 9.59 18.01
CA PRO A 199 -10.52 8.96 19.24
C PRO A 199 -11.94 8.39 19.11
N GLN A 200 -12.74 8.86 18.15
CA GLN A 200 -14.08 8.36 17.87
C GLN A 200 -14.10 7.07 17.05
N ALA A 201 -12.99 6.75 16.36
CA ALA A 201 -12.95 5.60 15.45
C ALA A 201 -12.71 4.29 16.21
N ASP A 202 -13.49 3.27 15.88
CA ASP A 202 -13.27 1.92 16.39
C ASP A 202 -12.01 1.29 15.80
N ILE A 203 -11.22 0.61 16.63
CA ILE A 203 -10.13 -0.23 16.14
C ILE A 203 -10.70 -1.61 15.84
N VAL A 204 -10.43 -2.15 14.66
CA VAL A 204 -10.81 -3.49 14.23
C VAL A 204 -9.54 -4.30 13.95
N HIS A 205 -9.35 -5.39 14.70
CA HIS A 205 -8.19 -6.25 14.45
C HIS A 205 -8.42 -7.17 13.27
N ASP A 206 -7.42 -7.23 12.40
CA ASP A 206 -7.50 -7.98 11.16
C ASP A 206 -7.55 -9.49 11.42
N LYS A 207 -8.57 -10.11 10.85
CA LYS A 207 -8.81 -11.55 10.90
C LYS A 207 -7.64 -12.38 10.40
N PHE A 208 -6.90 -11.90 9.39
CA PHE A 208 -5.74 -12.60 8.84
C PHE A 208 -4.61 -12.72 9.87
N HIS A 209 -4.28 -11.63 10.56
CA HIS A 209 -3.24 -11.63 11.60
C HIS A 209 -3.62 -12.53 12.78
N VAL A 210 -4.88 -12.53 13.20
CA VAL A 210 -5.37 -13.46 14.23
C VAL A 210 -5.22 -14.91 13.80
N SER A 211 -5.59 -15.22 12.56
CA SER A 211 -5.46 -16.57 12.00
C SER A 211 -3.99 -17.01 11.90
N LYS A 212 -3.10 -16.07 11.55
CA LYS A 212 -1.64 -16.27 11.53
C LYS A 212 -1.11 -16.63 12.92
N TYR A 213 -1.44 -15.86 13.95
CA TYR A 213 -0.99 -16.13 15.32
C TYR A 213 -1.48 -17.49 15.84
N LEU A 214 -2.73 -17.85 15.56
CA LEU A 214 -3.27 -19.18 15.91
C LEU A 214 -2.57 -20.29 15.13
N GLY A 215 -2.29 -20.09 13.85
CA GLY A 215 -1.51 -21.02 13.01
C GLY A 215 -0.09 -21.22 13.53
N GLU A 216 0.60 -20.16 13.91
CA GLU A 216 1.94 -20.21 14.49
C GLU A 216 1.94 -20.96 15.83
N ALA A 217 0.88 -20.81 16.67
CA ALA A 217 0.73 -21.59 17.90
C ALA A 217 0.54 -23.07 17.62
N VAL A 218 -0.24 -23.44 16.60
CA VAL A 218 -0.41 -24.84 16.18
C VAL A 218 0.91 -25.42 15.72
N ASP A 219 1.68 -24.71 14.88
CA ASP A 219 2.99 -25.16 14.40
C ASP A 219 4.02 -25.28 15.54
N ALA A 220 3.96 -24.40 16.52
CA ALA A 220 4.81 -24.49 17.71
C ALA A 220 4.50 -25.75 18.53
N VAL A 221 3.23 -26.08 18.73
CA VAL A 221 2.80 -27.32 19.39
C VAL A 221 3.28 -28.53 18.57
N ARG A 222 3.06 -28.53 17.25
CA ARG A 222 3.51 -29.58 16.35
C ARG A 222 5.01 -29.83 16.43
N ARG A 223 5.83 -28.78 16.40
CA ARG A 223 7.29 -28.90 16.51
C ARG A 223 7.73 -29.49 17.86
N GLN A 224 7.08 -29.09 18.96
CA GLN A 224 7.36 -29.65 20.28
C GLN A 224 6.99 -31.12 20.38
N GLU A 225 5.82 -31.50 19.85
CA GLU A 225 5.34 -32.88 19.85
C GLU A 225 6.16 -33.77 18.91
N HIS A 226 6.46 -33.29 17.71
CA HIS A 226 7.31 -34.00 16.75
C HIS A 226 8.67 -34.34 17.36
N ARG A 227 9.33 -33.39 18.02
CA ARG A 227 10.60 -33.61 18.72
C ARG A 227 10.52 -34.76 19.75
N LYS A 228 9.44 -34.76 20.55
CA LYS A 228 9.23 -35.80 21.58
C LYS A 228 8.96 -37.16 20.96
N LEU A 229 8.13 -37.23 19.93
CA LEU A 229 7.81 -38.49 19.25
C LEU A 229 9.02 -39.04 18.50
N SER A 230 9.81 -38.20 17.84
CA SER A 230 11.04 -38.63 17.16
C SER A 230 12.09 -39.23 18.15
N GLN A 231 12.19 -38.65 19.35
CA GLN A 231 13.04 -39.21 20.41
C GLN A 231 12.53 -40.57 20.92
N ALA A 232 11.22 -40.82 20.80
CA ALA A 232 10.61 -42.13 21.13
C ALA A 232 10.57 -43.08 19.95
N GLY A 233 11.27 -42.80 18.85
CA GLY A 233 11.38 -43.66 17.67
C GLY A 233 10.23 -43.62 16.67
N THR A 234 9.27 -42.66 16.84
CA THR A 234 8.13 -42.47 15.95
C THR A 234 8.11 -41.07 15.36
N SER A 235 7.72 -40.91 14.10
CA SER A 235 7.72 -39.60 13.43
C SER A 235 6.47 -39.33 12.58
N PRO A 236 5.27 -39.50 13.10
CA PRO A 236 4.01 -39.29 12.32
C PRO A 236 3.82 -37.86 11.86
N LEU A 237 4.48 -36.87 12.46
CA LEU A 237 4.37 -35.47 12.15
C LEU A 237 5.41 -34.96 11.14
N THR A 238 6.25 -35.85 10.60
CA THR A 238 7.24 -35.49 9.56
C THR A 238 6.53 -34.98 8.31
N GLY A 239 6.98 -33.84 7.77
CA GLY A 239 6.39 -33.22 6.57
C GLY A 239 4.97 -32.67 6.71
N SER A 240 4.31 -32.83 7.88
CA SER A 240 2.89 -32.54 8.08
C SER A 240 2.56 -31.05 8.33
N LYS A 241 3.54 -30.12 8.32
CA LYS A 241 3.33 -28.70 8.66
C LYS A 241 2.11 -28.09 7.95
N TRP A 242 2.06 -28.24 6.65
CA TRP A 242 1.03 -27.59 5.83
C TRP A 242 -0.36 -28.22 6.01
N ALA A 243 -0.44 -29.49 6.38
CA ALA A 243 -1.70 -30.16 6.70
C ALA A 243 -2.41 -29.50 7.89
N TRP A 244 -1.68 -28.99 8.88
CA TRP A 244 -2.20 -28.34 10.07
C TRP A 244 -2.45 -26.84 9.92
N LEU A 245 -1.81 -26.20 8.93
CA LEU A 245 -1.95 -24.74 8.71
C LEU A 245 -3.04 -24.38 7.71
N LYS A 246 -3.29 -25.25 6.71
CA LYS A 246 -4.36 -25.08 5.74
C LYS A 246 -5.74 -25.29 6.38
N LYS A 247 -6.79 -24.80 5.71
CA LYS A 247 -8.18 -25.14 6.03
C LYS A 247 -8.36 -26.66 5.90
N TYR A 248 -9.27 -27.23 6.68
CA TYR A 248 -9.63 -28.64 6.57
C TYR A 248 -9.90 -29.01 5.11
N PRO A 249 -9.24 -30.03 4.54
CA PRO A 249 -9.50 -30.42 3.18
C PRO A 249 -10.87 -31.10 3.08
N ASP A 250 -11.72 -30.56 2.21
CA ASP A 250 -13.04 -31.11 1.93
C ASP A 250 -12.94 -32.37 1.04
N GLY A 251 -13.87 -33.30 1.27
CA GLY A 251 -14.06 -34.42 0.38
C GLY A 251 -13.22 -35.67 0.66
N ARG A 252 -13.01 -36.46 -0.42
CA ARG A 252 -12.33 -37.77 -0.41
C ARG A 252 -10.93 -37.73 -1.02
N SER A 253 -10.29 -36.58 -1.08
CA SER A 253 -8.94 -36.44 -1.62
C SER A 253 -7.93 -37.25 -0.78
N ALA A 254 -6.82 -37.65 -1.36
CA ALA A 254 -5.73 -38.31 -0.64
C ALA A 254 -5.20 -37.47 0.53
N GLU A 255 -5.17 -36.14 0.37
CA GLU A 255 -4.81 -35.19 1.45
C GLU A 255 -5.82 -35.25 2.61
N ALA A 256 -7.13 -35.31 2.32
CA ALA A 256 -8.18 -35.40 3.33
C ALA A 256 -8.12 -36.73 4.10
N ILE A 257 -7.85 -37.83 3.42
CA ILE A 257 -7.71 -39.15 4.04
C ILE A 257 -6.48 -39.17 4.95
N SER A 258 -5.34 -38.69 4.45
CA SER A 258 -4.08 -38.59 5.22
C SER A 258 -4.24 -37.70 6.46
N PHE A 259 -4.90 -36.54 6.30
CA PHE A 259 -5.16 -35.62 7.42
C PHE A 259 -6.07 -36.24 8.48
N ARG A 260 -7.14 -36.96 8.08
CA ARG A 260 -8.02 -37.66 9.03
C ARG A 260 -7.25 -38.71 9.83
N ALA A 261 -6.41 -39.51 9.17
CA ALA A 261 -5.57 -40.48 9.84
C ALA A 261 -4.64 -39.83 10.88
N LEU A 262 -3.98 -38.70 10.53
CA LEU A 262 -3.17 -37.93 11.47
C LEU A 262 -4.00 -37.40 12.66
N ASN A 263 -5.22 -36.91 12.39
CA ASN A 263 -6.08 -36.33 13.42
C ASN A 263 -6.62 -37.37 14.41
N GLN A 264 -6.75 -38.65 13.98
CA GLN A 264 -7.14 -39.77 14.83
C GLN A 264 -6.08 -40.22 15.84
N LEU A 265 -4.81 -39.83 15.64
CA LEU A 265 -3.70 -40.20 16.54
C LEU A 265 -3.74 -39.53 17.92
N ASN A 266 -4.82 -38.81 18.27
CA ASN A 266 -5.00 -38.10 19.54
C ASN A 266 -3.81 -37.22 19.96
N LEU A 267 -3.21 -36.55 18.99
CA LEU A 267 -2.02 -35.72 19.17
C LEU A 267 -2.38 -34.39 19.87
N LYS A 268 -1.41 -33.83 20.58
CA LYS A 268 -1.51 -32.45 21.10
C LYS A 268 -1.68 -31.44 19.93
N THR A 269 -1.06 -31.71 18.80
CA THR A 269 -1.20 -30.96 17.56
C THR A 269 -2.63 -30.97 17.05
N SER A 270 -3.34 -32.10 17.07
CA SER A 270 -4.75 -32.19 16.70
C SER A 270 -5.64 -31.32 17.60
N ARG A 271 -5.39 -31.34 18.91
CA ARG A 271 -6.12 -30.47 19.86
C ARG A 271 -5.88 -28.98 19.62
N ALA A 272 -4.61 -28.60 19.36
CA ALA A 272 -4.27 -27.21 19.01
C ALA A 272 -4.98 -26.77 17.73
N TRP A 273 -5.00 -27.64 16.72
CA TRP A 273 -5.68 -27.40 15.46
C TRP A 273 -7.19 -27.26 15.64
N CYS A 274 -7.84 -28.14 16.41
CA CYS A 274 -9.27 -28.02 16.73
C CYS A 274 -9.60 -26.67 17.39
N ILE A 275 -8.75 -26.18 18.31
CA ILE A 275 -8.92 -24.88 18.95
C ILE A 275 -8.84 -23.74 17.91
N LYS A 276 -7.88 -23.80 16.98
CA LYS A 276 -7.73 -22.85 15.88
C LYS A 276 -8.95 -22.87 14.95
N GLU A 277 -9.37 -24.05 14.50
CA GLU A 277 -10.51 -24.18 13.57
C GLU A 277 -11.81 -23.71 14.23
N ASN A 278 -12.04 -24.05 15.47
CA ASN A 278 -13.24 -23.59 16.20
C ASN A 278 -13.30 -22.06 16.29
N PHE A 279 -12.15 -21.37 16.38
CA PHE A 279 -12.12 -19.92 16.39
C PHE A 279 -12.64 -19.30 15.09
N THR A 280 -12.60 -20.00 13.96
CA THR A 280 -13.11 -19.48 12.68
C THR A 280 -14.59 -19.08 12.76
N GLN A 281 -15.38 -19.74 13.62
CA GLN A 281 -16.78 -19.40 13.86
C GLN A 281 -16.97 -18.00 14.46
N PHE A 282 -15.96 -17.45 15.15
CA PHE A 282 -15.99 -16.10 15.69
C PHE A 282 -16.34 -15.05 14.62
N TRP A 283 -15.82 -15.23 13.43
CA TRP A 283 -15.98 -14.29 12.32
C TRP A 283 -17.37 -14.34 11.67
N SER A 284 -18.20 -15.34 12.00
CA SER A 284 -19.57 -15.44 11.49
C SER A 284 -20.58 -14.61 12.29
N TYR A 285 -20.26 -14.26 13.54
CA TYR A 285 -21.18 -13.50 14.39
C TYR A 285 -21.32 -12.05 13.90
N SER A 286 -22.59 -11.59 13.78
CA SER A 286 -22.95 -10.21 13.42
C SER A 286 -23.41 -9.38 14.62
N TYR A 287 -23.60 -10.01 15.78
CA TYR A 287 -24.01 -9.35 17.00
C TYR A 287 -22.90 -9.42 18.06
N LYS A 288 -22.44 -8.24 18.52
CA LYS A 288 -21.30 -8.09 19.45
C LYS A 288 -21.45 -8.92 20.72
N GLY A 289 -22.67 -9.00 21.30
CA GLY A 289 -22.95 -9.78 22.49
C GLY A 289 -22.80 -11.30 22.28
N ALA A 290 -23.20 -11.82 21.11
CA ALA A 290 -23.02 -13.22 20.76
C ALA A 290 -21.55 -13.55 20.51
N ALA A 291 -20.83 -12.70 19.78
CA ALA A 291 -19.39 -12.81 19.57
C ALA A 291 -18.64 -12.83 20.90
N LYS A 292 -19.00 -11.95 21.85
CA LYS A 292 -18.42 -11.89 23.19
C LYS A 292 -18.63 -13.17 23.98
N ARG A 293 -19.86 -13.72 23.98
CA ARG A 293 -20.16 -15.01 24.65
C ARG A 293 -19.33 -16.15 24.06
N PHE A 294 -19.28 -16.22 22.72
CA PHE A 294 -18.47 -17.23 22.06
C PHE A 294 -16.99 -17.06 22.41
N PHE A 295 -16.43 -15.86 22.33
CA PHE A 295 -15.03 -15.58 22.62
C PHE A 295 -14.67 -15.98 24.08
N LYS A 296 -15.53 -15.65 25.04
CA LYS A 296 -15.36 -16.03 26.44
C LYS A 296 -15.33 -17.56 26.61
N ALA A 297 -16.28 -18.27 26.02
CA ALA A 297 -16.34 -19.74 26.09
C ALA A 297 -15.13 -20.38 25.42
N TRP A 298 -14.81 -19.96 24.19
CA TRP A 298 -13.66 -20.45 23.43
C TRP A 298 -12.33 -20.19 24.15
N SER A 299 -12.13 -18.97 24.63
CA SER A 299 -10.88 -18.60 25.32
C SER A 299 -10.70 -19.36 26.63
N ASN A 300 -11.78 -19.61 27.39
CA ASN A 300 -11.71 -20.42 28.59
C ASN A 300 -11.34 -21.87 28.27
N ASN A 301 -11.93 -22.46 27.23
CA ASN A 301 -11.59 -23.80 26.77
C ASN A 301 -10.14 -23.91 26.34
N ALA A 302 -9.68 -22.97 25.52
CA ALA A 302 -8.30 -22.92 25.05
C ALA A 302 -7.28 -22.76 26.19
N MET A 303 -7.61 -21.99 27.23
CA MET A 303 -6.76 -21.85 28.42
C MET A 303 -6.64 -23.16 29.22
N ARG A 304 -7.67 -24.03 29.20
CA ARG A 304 -7.64 -25.36 29.86
C ARG A 304 -6.87 -26.43 29.07
N SER A 305 -6.50 -26.17 27.83
CA SER A 305 -5.87 -27.14 26.92
C SER A 305 -4.49 -27.65 27.40
N LYS A 306 -3.84 -26.97 28.33
CA LYS A 306 -2.44 -27.21 28.77
C LYS A 306 -1.39 -27.08 27.63
N LEU A 307 -1.72 -26.35 26.53
CA LEU A 307 -0.87 -26.08 25.38
C LEU A 307 -0.30 -24.66 25.49
N GLU A 308 0.91 -24.52 26.00
CA GLU A 308 1.48 -23.20 26.29
C GLU A 308 1.55 -22.25 25.06
N PRO A 309 1.91 -22.69 23.84
CA PRO A 309 1.84 -21.79 22.70
C PRO A 309 0.44 -21.24 22.43
N VAL A 310 -0.61 -22.06 22.56
CA VAL A 310 -2.00 -21.64 22.40
C VAL A 310 -2.41 -20.67 23.51
N LYS A 311 -2.07 -20.97 24.77
CA LYS A 311 -2.38 -20.09 25.92
C LYS A 311 -1.76 -18.70 25.76
N LYS A 312 -0.53 -18.58 25.21
CA LYS A 312 0.10 -17.30 24.94
C LYS A 312 -0.72 -16.46 23.96
N VAL A 313 -1.18 -17.05 22.87
CA VAL A 313 -2.04 -16.36 21.89
C VAL A 313 -3.38 -15.97 22.50
N VAL A 314 -4.01 -16.85 23.26
CA VAL A 314 -5.30 -16.54 23.93
C VAL A 314 -5.15 -15.38 24.91
N LYS A 315 -4.06 -15.31 25.70
CA LYS A 315 -3.79 -14.18 26.60
C LYS A 315 -3.62 -12.87 25.82
N MET A 316 -2.96 -12.92 24.65
CA MET A 316 -2.83 -11.76 23.77
C MET A 316 -4.21 -11.34 23.25
N LEU A 317 -5.00 -12.26 22.68
CA LEU A 317 -6.33 -11.97 22.14
C LEU A 317 -7.28 -11.39 23.20
N ARG A 318 -7.21 -11.86 24.46
CA ARG A 318 -8.00 -11.30 25.57
C ARG A 318 -7.67 -9.82 25.84
N ARG A 319 -6.41 -9.41 25.71
CA ARG A 319 -6.01 -8.00 25.86
C ARG A 319 -6.54 -7.12 24.74
N HIS A 320 -6.86 -7.72 23.60
CA HIS A 320 -7.35 -7.05 22.39
C HIS A 320 -8.81 -7.40 22.09
N GLU A 321 -9.57 -7.87 23.09
CA GLU A 321 -10.95 -8.35 22.94
C GLU A 321 -11.86 -7.34 22.24
N GLU A 322 -11.78 -6.07 22.62
CA GLU A 322 -12.63 -5.01 22.05
C GLU A 322 -12.44 -4.88 20.54
N GLY A 323 -11.19 -4.76 20.07
CA GLY A 323 -10.89 -4.67 18.65
C GLY A 323 -11.27 -5.92 17.84
N LEU A 324 -11.30 -7.10 18.48
CA LEU A 324 -11.85 -8.32 17.87
C LEU A 324 -13.38 -8.23 17.76
N LEU A 325 -14.06 -7.79 18.82
CA LEU A 325 -15.52 -7.69 18.85
C LEU A 325 -16.05 -6.64 17.88
N ASN A 326 -15.32 -5.55 17.65
CA ASN A 326 -15.68 -4.51 16.69
C ASN A 326 -15.79 -5.04 15.26
N PHE A 327 -15.12 -6.16 14.92
CA PHE A 327 -15.32 -6.83 13.63
C PHE A 327 -16.79 -7.24 13.41
N SER A 328 -17.53 -7.65 14.44
CA SER A 328 -18.94 -8.03 14.29
C SER A 328 -19.84 -6.88 13.86
N GLN A 329 -19.44 -5.65 14.17
CA GLN A 329 -20.18 -4.42 13.86
C GLN A 329 -19.79 -3.87 12.49
N HIS A 330 -18.48 -3.75 12.21
CA HIS A 330 -18.00 -3.06 11.02
C HIS A 330 -17.78 -3.99 9.81
N ARG A 331 -17.53 -5.28 10.06
CA ARG A 331 -17.27 -6.29 9.01
C ARG A 331 -16.14 -5.94 8.05
N ILE A 332 -15.26 -5.05 8.44
CA ILE A 332 -14.07 -4.67 7.66
C ILE A 332 -12.92 -5.62 7.97
N SER A 333 -12.13 -5.86 6.97
CA SER A 333 -10.84 -6.56 7.09
C SER A 333 -9.79 -5.85 6.25
N ASN A 334 -8.54 -6.10 6.56
CA ASN A 334 -7.44 -5.58 5.76
C ASN A 334 -7.19 -6.41 4.48
N ALA A 335 -8.23 -7.11 3.97
CA ALA A 335 -8.14 -7.93 2.76
C ALA A 335 -7.74 -7.11 1.52
N CYS A 336 -8.15 -5.83 1.44
CA CYS A 336 -7.63 -4.92 0.41
C CYS A 336 -6.12 -4.74 0.52
N ALA A 337 -5.58 -4.68 1.76
CA ALA A 337 -4.15 -4.59 1.99
C ALA A 337 -3.40 -5.86 1.51
N GLU A 338 -4.00 -7.05 1.58
CA GLU A 338 -3.40 -8.27 1.02
C GLU A 338 -3.26 -8.18 -0.52
N GLY A 339 -4.29 -7.65 -1.20
CA GLY A 339 -4.23 -7.37 -2.64
C GLY A 339 -3.12 -6.36 -2.96
N PHE A 340 -3.06 -5.26 -2.20
CA PHE A 340 -1.97 -4.27 -2.34
C PHE A 340 -0.63 -4.86 -1.98
N ASN A 341 -0.55 -5.71 -0.97
CA ASN A 341 0.68 -6.40 -0.59
C ASN A 341 1.24 -7.24 -1.73
N SER A 342 0.40 -7.91 -2.49
CA SER A 342 0.79 -8.67 -3.69
C SER A 342 1.25 -7.74 -4.81
N ALA A 343 0.51 -6.67 -5.09
CA ALA A 343 0.89 -5.66 -6.09
C ALA A 343 2.21 -4.96 -5.72
N ILE A 344 2.39 -4.58 -4.45
CA ILE A 344 3.62 -3.96 -3.95
C ILE A 344 4.82 -4.92 -4.05
N GLN A 345 4.63 -6.23 -3.79
CA GLN A 345 5.70 -7.22 -3.98
C GLN A 345 6.10 -7.32 -5.45
N LEU A 346 5.13 -7.32 -6.37
CA LEU A 346 5.41 -7.32 -7.80
C LEU A 346 6.16 -6.04 -8.23
N ILE A 347 5.74 -4.88 -7.74
CA ILE A 347 6.42 -3.59 -7.97
C ILE A 347 7.88 -3.67 -7.49
N LYS A 348 8.13 -4.22 -6.29
CA LYS A 348 9.48 -4.40 -5.75
C LYS A 348 10.33 -5.37 -6.58
N ALA A 349 9.74 -6.49 -7.00
CA ALA A 349 10.42 -7.50 -7.81
C ALA A 349 10.82 -6.92 -9.17
N ASN A 350 9.91 -6.21 -9.83
CA ASN A 350 10.14 -5.56 -11.12
C ASN A 350 11.20 -4.44 -11.05
N ALA A 351 11.28 -3.74 -9.92
CA ALA A 351 12.28 -2.70 -9.69
C ALA A 351 13.63 -3.26 -9.18
N ARG A 352 13.72 -4.56 -8.86
CA ARG A 352 14.89 -5.19 -8.20
C ARG A 352 15.27 -4.49 -6.87
N GLY A 353 14.28 -3.90 -6.19
CA GLY A 353 14.44 -3.10 -4.98
C GLY A 353 14.44 -1.59 -5.23
N PHE A 354 14.39 -0.82 -4.16
CA PHE A 354 14.40 0.64 -4.18
C PHE A 354 15.52 1.16 -3.29
N ARG A 355 16.34 2.08 -3.80
CA ARG A 355 17.39 2.77 -3.02
C ARG A 355 16.86 4.01 -2.30
N ASN A 356 15.71 4.52 -2.71
CA ASN A 356 15.13 5.76 -2.19
C ASN A 356 13.64 5.54 -1.91
N PHE A 357 13.22 5.87 -0.69
CA PHE A 357 11.84 5.74 -0.26
C PHE A 357 10.87 6.61 -1.09
N THR A 358 11.29 7.80 -1.52
CA THR A 358 10.46 8.68 -2.36
C THR A 358 10.06 7.99 -3.67
N ASN A 359 10.99 7.30 -4.32
CA ASN A 359 10.70 6.53 -5.53
C ASN A 359 9.81 5.31 -5.24
N TYR A 360 10.00 4.65 -4.09
CA TYR A 360 9.13 3.57 -3.65
C TYR A 360 7.70 4.05 -3.42
N ARG A 361 7.54 5.16 -2.68
CA ARG A 361 6.25 5.81 -2.44
C ARG A 361 5.56 6.22 -3.74
N ALA A 362 6.26 6.93 -4.62
CA ALA A 362 5.72 7.36 -5.90
C ALA A 362 5.23 6.18 -6.74
N ARG A 363 6.00 5.08 -6.81
CA ARG A 363 5.63 3.90 -7.56
C ARG A 363 4.37 3.22 -7.02
N ILE A 364 4.25 3.10 -5.69
CA ILE A 364 3.07 2.52 -5.05
C ILE A 364 1.85 3.41 -5.29
N LEU A 365 1.97 4.71 -5.09
CA LEU A 365 0.87 5.65 -5.32
C LEU A 365 0.44 5.72 -6.79
N PHE A 366 1.39 5.61 -7.73
CA PHE A 366 1.10 5.53 -9.16
C PHE A 366 0.19 4.37 -9.50
N HIS A 367 0.51 3.15 -9.03
CA HIS A 367 -0.23 1.93 -9.38
C HIS A 367 -1.41 1.63 -8.45
N CYS A 368 -1.32 1.98 -7.16
CA CYS A 368 -2.30 1.60 -6.14
C CYS A 368 -3.09 2.80 -5.57
N GLY A 369 -2.74 4.02 -5.92
CA GLY A 369 -3.35 5.24 -5.38
C GLY A 369 -4.65 5.63 -6.05
N LYS A 370 -5.02 5.05 -7.20
CA LYS A 370 -6.17 5.46 -8.04
C LYS A 370 -6.21 6.98 -8.27
N LEU A 371 -5.07 7.55 -8.62
CA LEU A 371 -4.87 8.97 -8.85
C LEU A 371 -5.29 9.38 -10.27
N ASN A 372 -5.81 10.60 -10.41
CA ASN A 372 -5.95 11.21 -11.73
C ASN A 372 -4.59 11.72 -12.20
N LEU A 373 -3.89 10.90 -12.97
CA LEU A 373 -2.53 11.14 -13.46
C LEU A 373 -2.49 11.92 -14.79
N ALA A 374 -3.66 12.21 -15.39
CA ALA A 374 -3.75 12.86 -16.70
C ALA A 374 -3.01 14.20 -16.72
N MET A 375 -2.41 14.50 -17.87
CA MET A 375 -1.94 15.87 -18.16
C MET A 375 -3.16 16.78 -18.29
N ALA A 376 -3.01 18.01 -17.88
CA ALA A 376 -4.05 19.03 -18.01
C ALA A 376 -4.27 19.41 -19.47
#